data_b0f775ebe2f254611c77bcc114cb1a13
#
_entry.id   b0f775ebe2f254611c77bcc114cb1a13
#
_cell.length_a   1.000
_cell.length_b   1.000
_cell.length_c   1.000
_cell.angle_alpha   90.00
_cell.angle_beta   90.00
_cell.angle_gamma   90.00
#
_symmetry.space_group_name_H-M   'P 1'
#
loop_
_entity.id
_entity.type
_entity.pdbx_description
1 polymer ?
#
loop_
_entity_poly.entity_id
_entity_poly.type
_entity_poly.pdbx_seq_one_letter_code
_entity_poly.pdbx_strand_id
1 'polypeptide(L)'
;MASSAALAAARTPSRRSQLEYRGYDSAGVALGGETVSVAKRAGELSALREALAAEPIAGDLGVGHTRWSTHGPPTDANAHPHEDCSGRVAVVHNGIIENYQAVRDDLATDGHTFESDTDTEVIPHLIEAELDAGADPEAAFRAAIDRVEGSYAVAAVVAGADAVFAARNDSPLVLGIADGATFLASDVPAFREYTDRVVYLDDGEFARLDDEGWTVTDADGARVEKAIETVDWDPEETGKSGYDHYMLKEIHEQPRALRQCLRGRVDELRGQVDLGDLGDLSPTGVQFVAAGTSYHAAMYGALLYRAAGVPAQAFLASEYATSPPPIGDALVVGVSQSGETADTLAALREASHRNARTLAVTNTVGSTAEREADHVLHIRAGPEIGVAATKTFASQLAALNLLRLATAPGSDARDVVTALRDLPGDVQALLDDSTARAVAAEFSDAGAYFFIGRGYHYPVALEGALKMKEISYTHAEGFAAGELKHGPLALVTEDTPVFAVVTGDDDLSTKTVGNVKEVEARDAPVVAVTDGQSEGGRYADHVLQLP
;
A
#
# COMPACT_ATOMS: atom_id res chain seq x y z
N MET A 1 5.14 3.07 5.74
CA MET A 1 3.79 2.99 5.13
C MET A 1 3.51 4.37 4.60
N ALA A 2 3.46 4.53 3.30
CA ALA A 2 2.99 5.78 2.72
C ALA A 2 1.58 6.00 3.23
N SER A 3 1.32 7.15 3.83
CA SER A 3 -0.02 7.57 4.21
C SER A 3 -0.86 7.59 2.93
N SER A 4 -1.72 6.62 2.77
CA SER A 4 -2.59 6.50 1.60
C SER A 4 -3.79 7.42 1.77
N ALA A 5 -3.55 8.72 1.80
CA ALA A 5 -4.60 9.70 1.73
C ALA A 5 -4.91 10.00 0.26
N ALA A 6 -6.16 10.20 -0.03
CA ALA A 6 -6.62 10.49 -1.36
C ALA A 6 -6.70 11.98 -1.59
N LEU A 7 -6.05 12.41 -2.61
CA LEU A 7 -6.06 13.75 -3.11
C LEU A 7 -6.83 13.73 -4.43
N ALA A 8 -7.88 14.49 -4.56
CA ALA A 8 -8.61 14.65 -5.81
C ALA A 8 -8.88 16.13 -6.07
N ALA A 9 -8.56 16.59 -7.26
CA ALA A 9 -8.93 17.88 -7.76
C ALA A 9 -9.80 17.69 -9.01
N ALA A 10 -10.93 18.37 -9.10
CA ALA A 10 -11.80 18.36 -10.25
C ALA A 10 -12.58 19.66 -10.37
N ARG A 11 -12.94 20.01 -11.57
CA ARG A 11 -13.67 21.24 -11.90
C ARG A 11 -15.19 21.19 -11.62
N THR A 12 -15.72 20.14 -11.02
CA THR A 12 -17.16 20.05 -10.72
C THR A 12 -17.43 19.37 -9.38
N PRO A 13 -17.96 20.07 -8.37
CA PRO A 13 -18.13 19.56 -7.00
C PRO A 13 -19.21 18.49 -6.80
N SER A 14 -19.95 18.09 -7.81
CA SER A 14 -21.11 17.21 -7.68
C SER A 14 -20.80 15.72 -7.70
N ARG A 15 -19.53 15.29 -7.71
CA ARG A 15 -19.15 13.89 -7.92
C ARG A 15 -18.38 13.30 -6.75
N ARG A 16 -18.82 12.15 -6.29
CA ARG A 16 -18.40 11.38 -5.11
C ARG A 16 -16.91 11.04 -5.14
N SER A 17 -16.19 11.30 -4.05
CA SER A 17 -14.86 10.77 -3.85
C SER A 17 -14.91 9.23 -3.77
N GLN A 18 -14.16 8.55 -4.62
CA GLN A 18 -14.01 7.09 -4.60
C GLN A 18 -12.81 6.62 -3.76
N LEU A 19 -12.23 7.52 -2.97
CA LEU A 19 -11.01 7.26 -2.21
C LEU A 19 -11.25 7.02 -0.70
N GLU A 20 -12.50 6.81 -0.28
CA GLU A 20 -12.87 6.49 1.10
C GLU A 20 -12.09 5.29 1.67
N TYR A 21 -11.69 4.37 0.81
CA TYR A 21 -10.93 3.17 1.20
C TYR A 21 -9.49 3.44 1.66
N ARG A 22 -8.94 4.63 1.39
CA ARG A 22 -7.56 4.98 1.73
C ARG A 22 -7.39 5.75 3.04
N GLY A 23 -8.48 6.22 3.64
CA GLY A 23 -8.44 6.91 4.93
C GLY A 23 -9.83 7.13 5.46
N TYR A 24 -10.03 6.83 6.73
CA TYR A 24 -11.32 6.96 7.42
C TYR A 24 -11.20 7.59 8.81
N ASP A 25 -10.02 8.13 9.16
CA ASP A 25 -9.84 8.86 10.41
C ASP A 25 -10.37 10.30 10.33
N SER A 26 -10.31 10.88 9.14
CA SER A 26 -10.94 12.16 8.83
C SER A 26 -11.07 12.37 7.34
N ALA A 27 -11.99 13.26 6.93
CA ALA A 27 -12.18 13.66 5.54
C ALA A 27 -12.45 15.15 5.43
N GLY A 28 -12.08 15.75 4.30
CA GLY A 28 -12.41 17.14 4.02
C GLY A 28 -12.25 17.51 2.56
N VAL A 29 -12.81 18.69 2.23
CA VAL A 29 -12.81 19.27 0.90
C VAL A 29 -12.63 20.77 0.99
N ALA A 30 -11.86 21.34 0.07
CA ALA A 30 -11.78 22.77 -0.15
C ALA A 30 -12.23 23.09 -1.57
N LEU A 31 -13.02 24.13 -1.73
CA LEU A 31 -13.44 24.66 -3.02
C LEU A 31 -12.88 26.07 -3.19
N GLY A 32 -12.20 26.30 -4.33
CA GLY A 32 -11.60 27.56 -4.73
C GLY A 32 -12.49 28.33 -5.73
N GLY A 33 -12.30 29.61 -5.77
CA GLY A 33 -12.94 30.59 -6.62
C GLY A 33 -12.47 32.00 -6.23
N GLU A 34 -13.33 33.01 -6.18
CA GLU A 34 -12.99 34.32 -5.62
C GLU A 34 -12.55 34.21 -4.13
N THR A 35 -13.09 33.22 -3.42
CA THR A 35 -12.73 32.86 -2.04
C THR A 35 -12.50 31.36 -1.96
N VAL A 36 -11.79 30.91 -0.92
CA VAL A 36 -11.68 29.49 -0.58
C VAL A 36 -12.72 29.15 0.49
N SER A 37 -13.35 27.99 0.35
CA SER A 37 -14.33 27.46 1.30
C SER A 37 -13.93 26.04 1.68
N VAL A 38 -13.80 25.75 2.97
CA VAL A 38 -13.35 24.44 3.49
C VAL A 38 -14.43 23.79 4.35
N ALA A 39 -14.61 22.50 4.18
CA ALA A 39 -15.40 21.65 5.06
C ALA A 39 -14.59 20.39 5.39
N LYS A 40 -14.40 20.08 6.69
CA LYS A 40 -13.63 18.93 7.15
C LYS A 40 -14.19 18.34 8.43
N ARG A 41 -14.11 17.01 8.58
CA ARG A 41 -14.61 16.28 9.76
C ARG A 41 -13.71 15.11 10.11
N ALA A 42 -13.54 14.89 11.40
CA ALA A 42 -13.01 13.64 11.93
C ALA A 42 -14.02 12.50 11.71
N GLY A 43 -13.53 11.28 11.50
CA GLY A 43 -14.32 10.10 11.23
C GLY A 43 -14.51 9.83 9.74
N GLU A 44 -15.49 8.97 9.45
CA GLU A 44 -15.78 8.51 8.08
C GLU A 44 -16.32 9.61 7.17
N LEU A 45 -16.23 9.39 5.86
CA LEU A 45 -16.76 10.29 4.83
C LEU A 45 -18.26 10.62 4.99
N SER A 46 -19.02 9.76 5.66
CA SER A 46 -20.42 9.99 6.04
C SER A 46 -20.59 11.27 6.88
N ALA A 47 -19.69 11.52 7.84
CA ALA A 47 -19.72 12.71 8.69
C ALA A 47 -19.47 14.00 7.88
N LEU A 48 -18.55 13.97 6.90
CA LEU A 48 -18.35 15.09 5.99
C LEU A 48 -19.57 15.33 5.08
N ARG A 49 -20.20 14.27 4.56
CA ARG A 49 -21.40 14.37 3.74
C ARG A 49 -22.58 15.02 4.50
N GLU A 50 -22.77 14.66 5.77
CA GLU A 50 -23.78 15.27 6.62
C GLU A 50 -23.50 16.76 6.86
N ALA A 51 -22.22 17.12 7.12
CA ALA A 51 -21.84 18.51 7.27
C ALA A 51 -22.08 19.33 6.00
N LEU A 52 -21.70 18.83 4.82
CA LEU A 52 -21.95 19.49 3.53
C LEU A 52 -23.43 19.57 3.16
N ALA A 53 -24.26 18.61 3.62
CA ALA A 53 -25.70 18.68 3.44
C ALA A 53 -26.33 19.78 4.31
N ALA A 54 -25.78 20.02 5.50
CA ALA A 54 -26.24 21.06 6.42
C ALA A 54 -25.73 22.46 6.01
N GLU A 55 -24.47 22.53 5.57
CA GLU A 55 -23.82 23.79 5.17
C GLU A 55 -23.05 23.56 3.85
N PRO A 56 -23.73 23.73 2.71
CA PRO A 56 -23.11 23.57 1.39
C PRO A 56 -22.03 24.62 1.13
N ILE A 57 -20.89 24.18 0.62
CA ILE A 57 -19.84 25.06 0.10
C ILE A 57 -19.92 25.12 -1.44
N ALA A 58 -19.41 26.19 -2.05
CA ALA A 58 -19.46 26.41 -3.49
C ALA A 58 -18.10 26.86 -4.02
N GLY A 59 -17.77 26.44 -5.23
CA GLY A 59 -16.55 26.80 -5.95
C GLY A 59 -16.46 26.02 -7.25
N ASP A 60 -15.60 26.47 -8.15
CA ASP A 60 -15.43 25.90 -9.50
C ASP A 60 -14.27 24.90 -9.56
N LEU A 61 -13.33 25.01 -8.64
CA LEU A 61 -12.16 24.13 -8.47
C LEU A 61 -12.21 23.52 -7.09
N GLY A 62 -11.66 22.32 -6.91
CA GLY A 62 -11.67 21.71 -5.59
C GLY A 62 -10.54 20.72 -5.35
N VAL A 63 -10.10 20.65 -4.10
CA VAL A 63 -9.23 19.61 -3.58
C VAL A 63 -9.92 18.89 -2.45
N GLY A 64 -9.72 17.58 -2.35
CA GLY A 64 -10.31 16.75 -1.30
C GLY A 64 -9.31 15.76 -0.78
N HIS A 65 -9.56 15.29 0.46
CA HIS A 65 -8.65 14.41 1.14
C HIS A 65 -9.40 13.46 2.09
N THR A 66 -8.97 12.21 2.14
CA THR A 66 -9.32 11.28 3.20
C THR A 66 -8.02 10.89 3.91
N ARG A 67 -8.00 10.97 5.23
CA ARG A 67 -6.79 10.89 6.02
C ARG A 67 -6.71 9.58 6.80
N TRP A 68 -5.53 8.98 6.79
CA TRP A 68 -5.04 8.02 7.77
C TRP A 68 -4.05 8.76 8.68
N SER A 69 -4.36 8.86 9.98
CA SER A 69 -3.61 9.72 10.90
C SER A 69 -2.22 9.16 11.20
N THR A 70 -1.18 9.90 10.84
CA THR A 70 0.23 9.62 11.17
C THR A 70 0.82 10.69 12.09
N HIS A 71 0.40 11.97 11.94
CA HIS A 71 0.83 13.11 12.75
C HIS A 71 -0.41 13.81 13.33
N GLY A 72 -0.48 13.92 14.65
CA GLY A 72 -1.63 14.48 15.37
C GLY A 72 -2.86 13.55 15.43
N PRO A 73 -3.68 13.65 16.48
CA PRO A 73 -4.87 12.83 16.66
C PRO A 73 -5.92 13.10 15.58
N PRO A 74 -6.89 12.16 15.34
CA PRO A 74 -7.97 12.36 14.37
C PRO A 74 -9.01 13.34 14.93
N THR A 75 -8.79 14.64 14.69
CA THR A 75 -9.70 15.74 15.05
C THR A 75 -10.06 16.55 13.81
N ASP A 76 -11.12 17.37 13.89
CA ASP A 76 -11.50 18.27 12.79
C ASP A 76 -10.36 19.24 12.46
N ALA A 77 -9.63 19.75 13.45
CA ALA A 77 -8.49 20.66 13.24
C ALA A 77 -7.37 19.99 12.45
N ASN A 78 -7.06 18.72 12.75
CA ASN A 78 -6.01 17.95 12.12
C ASN A 78 -6.44 17.30 10.78
N ALA A 79 -7.71 17.42 10.38
CA ALA A 79 -8.19 16.97 9.10
C ALA A 79 -7.71 17.90 7.96
N HIS A 80 -7.36 17.31 6.81
CA HIS A 80 -7.10 18.09 5.59
C HIS A 80 -8.44 18.48 4.93
N PRO A 81 -8.49 19.58 4.19
CA PRO A 81 -7.42 20.56 3.88
C PRO A 81 -7.02 21.42 5.08
N HIS A 82 -5.77 21.93 5.07
CA HIS A 82 -5.31 22.96 5.99
C HIS A 82 -5.34 24.32 5.31
N GLU A 83 -5.68 25.36 6.08
CA GLU A 83 -5.82 26.73 5.64
C GLU A 83 -4.69 27.61 6.17
N ASP A 84 -4.44 28.74 5.50
CA ASP A 84 -3.60 29.83 5.99
C ASP A 84 -4.36 30.71 7.01
N CYS A 85 -3.68 31.68 7.63
CA CYS A 85 -4.28 32.58 8.62
C CYS A 85 -5.46 33.40 8.04
N SER A 86 -5.42 33.69 6.76
CA SER A 86 -6.39 34.59 6.10
C SER A 86 -7.53 33.84 5.40
N GLY A 87 -7.46 32.50 5.31
CA GLY A 87 -8.44 31.69 4.58
C GLY A 87 -8.41 31.88 3.05
N ARG A 88 -7.26 32.30 2.52
CA ARG A 88 -7.07 32.47 1.05
C ARG A 88 -6.49 31.25 0.39
N VAL A 89 -5.87 30.34 1.16
CA VAL A 89 -5.17 29.16 0.67
C VAL A 89 -5.68 27.94 1.39
N ALA A 90 -5.96 26.87 0.64
CA ALA A 90 -6.21 25.56 1.24
C ALA A 90 -5.35 24.49 0.56
N VAL A 91 -4.72 23.64 1.37
CA VAL A 91 -3.75 22.64 0.94
C VAL A 91 -4.13 21.25 1.44
N VAL A 92 -3.98 20.27 0.57
CA VAL A 92 -3.98 18.84 0.91
C VAL A 92 -2.62 18.24 0.61
N HIS A 93 -2.19 17.30 1.44
CA HIS A 93 -0.85 16.75 1.38
C HIS A 93 -0.85 15.27 1.77
N ASN A 94 -0.06 14.47 1.04
CA ASN A 94 0.34 13.12 1.39
C ASN A 94 1.86 13.09 1.53
N GLY A 95 2.36 12.50 2.59
CA GLY A 95 3.80 12.39 2.84
C GLY A 95 4.18 12.86 4.24
N ILE A 96 5.42 13.29 4.40
CA ILE A 96 5.98 13.81 5.66
C ILE A 96 6.88 15.00 5.33
N ILE A 97 6.61 16.15 5.93
CA ILE A 97 7.49 17.33 5.85
C ILE A 97 8.48 17.25 7.00
N GLU A 98 9.70 16.84 6.71
CA GLU A 98 10.72 16.55 7.73
C GLU A 98 11.18 17.78 8.49
N ASN A 99 11.26 18.94 7.82
CA ASN A 99 11.70 20.20 8.40
C ASN A 99 10.55 21.06 8.94
N TYR A 100 9.32 20.51 9.06
CA TYR A 100 8.12 21.29 9.41
C TYR A 100 8.25 22.10 10.70
N GLN A 101 8.94 21.56 11.72
CA GLN A 101 9.07 22.27 12.99
C GLN A 101 9.89 23.56 12.86
N ALA A 102 11.00 23.52 12.11
CA ALA A 102 11.82 24.70 11.88
C ALA A 102 11.04 25.76 11.07
N VAL A 103 10.32 25.34 10.03
CA VAL A 103 9.48 26.21 9.21
C VAL A 103 8.35 26.83 10.06
N ARG A 104 7.71 26.03 10.93
CA ARG A 104 6.66 26.49 11.83
C ARG A 104 7.16 27.55 12.81
N ASP A 105 8.34 27.36 13.40
CA ASP A 105 8.95 28.29 14.34
C ASP A 105 9.29 29.63 13.65
N ASP A 106 9.81 29.60 12.42
CA ASP A 106 10.08 30.78 11.61
C ASP A 106 8.78 31.55 11.32
N LEU A 107 7.76 30.88 10.79
CA LEU A 107 6.47 31.48 10.47
C LEU A 107 5.76 32.05 11.72
N ALA A 108 5.85 31.37 12.86
CA ALA A 108 5.29 31.87 14.12
C ALA A 108 5.98 33.16 14.58
N THR A 109 7.30 33.32 14.30
CA THR A 109 8.03 34.55 14.57
C THR A 109 7.55 35.71 13.67
N ASP A 110 7.11 35.40 12.46
CA ASP A 110 6.54 36.35 11.49
C ASP A 110 5.05 36.65 11.75
N GLY A 111 4.44 36.00 12.76
CA GLY A 111 3.09 36.28 13.24
C GLY A 111 2.02 35.30 12.76
N HIS A 112 2.37 34.23 12.05
CA HIS A 112 1.42 33.18 11.68
C HIS A 112 0.96 32.38 12.89
N THR A 113 -0.30 31.95 12.88
CA THR A 113 -0.92 31.13 13.94
C THR A 113 -1.35 29.79 13.40
N PHE A 114 -1.09 28.74 14.14
CA PHE A 114 -1.35 27.36 13.71
C PHE A 114 -2.48 26.75 14.56
N GLU A 115 -3.39 26.03 13.92
CA GLU A 115 -4.54 25.41 14.56
C GLU A 115 -4.42 23.89 14.71
N SER A 116 -3.52 23.26 13.94
CA SER A 116 -3.32 21.81 13.94
C SER A 116 -1.98 21.37 14.47
N ASP A 117 -1.88 20.08 14.79
CA ASP A 117 -0.64 19.41 15.18
C ASP A 117 0.06 18.73 13.97
N THR A 118 -0.41 18.99 12.73
CA THR A 118 0.12 18.32 11.55
C THR A 118 1.34 19.06 10.99
N ASP A 119 2.17 18.31 10.27
CA ASP A 119 3.30 18.85 9.51
C ASP A 119 2.83 19.65 8.29
N THR A 120 1.70 19.31 7.72
CA THR A 120 1.15 19.89 6.50
C THR A 120 0.81 21.38 6.62
N GLU A 121 0.37 21.83 7.79
CA GLU A 121 -0.15 23.19 7.98
C GLU A 121 0.89 24.28 7.70
N VAL A 122 2.18 23.96 7.71
CA VAL A 122 3.22 24.94 7.33
C VAL A 122 3.11 25.36 5.86
N ILE A 123 2.57 24.52 4.98
CA ILE A 123 2.55 24.78 3.53
C ILE A 123 1.60 25.95 3.18
N PRO A 124 0.30 25.97 3.60
CA PRO A 124 -0.56 27.12 3.32
C PRO A 124 -0.04 28.44 3.90
N HIS A 125 0.63 28.40 5.08
CA HIS A 125 1.25 29.60 5.66
C HIS A 125 2.48 30.08 4.88
N LEU A 126 3.28 29.17 4.32
CA LEU A 126 4.37 29.53 3.40
C LEU A 126 3.84 30.20 2.13
N ILE A 127 2.76 29.66 1.56
CA ILE A 127 2.11 30.27 0.37
C ILE A 127 1.56 31.66 0.74
N GLU A 128 0.89 31.79 1.90
CA GLU A 128 0.38 33.07 2.39
C GLU A 128 1.48 34.14 2.50
N ALA A 129 2.63 33.78 3.09
CA ALA A 129 3.76 34.71 3.24
C ALA A 129 4.27 35.22 1.88
N GLU A 130 4.36 34.35 0.87
CA GLU A 130 4.79 34.74 -0.47
C GLU A 130 3.74 35.60 -1.19
N LEU A 131 2.43 35.29 -1.03
CA LEU A 131 1.34 36.13 -1.55
C LEU A 131 1.36 37.52 -0.92
N ASP A 132 1.62 37.63 0.38
CA ASP A 132 1.74 38.91 1.09
C ASP A 132 2.99 39.70 0.66
N ALA A 133 4.05 38.99 0.22
CA ALA A 133 5.22 39.60 -0.41
C ALA A 133 4.96 40.08 -1.86
N GLY A 134 3.78 39.76 -2.43
CA GLY A 134 3.33 40.20 -3.75
C GLY A 134 3.62 39.22 -4.89
N ALA A 135 3.95 37.96 -4.57
CA ALA A 135 4.06 36.91 -5.58
C ALA A 135 2.68 36.58 -6.17
N ASP A 136 2.65 36.14 -7.43
CA ASP A 136 1.44 35.54 -7.99
C ASP A 136 1.22 34.12 -7.41
N PRO A 137 -0.01 33.56 -7.50
CA PRO A 137 -0.33 32.30 -6.85
C PRO A 137 0.57 31.11 -7.23
N GLU A 138 0.98 31.00 -8.49
CA GLU A 138 1.88 29.91 -8.93
C GLU A 138 3.28 30.11 -8.39
N ALA A 139 3.81 31.32 -8.45
CA ALA A 139 5.12 31.64 -7.89
C ALA A 139 5.14 31.44 -6.36
N ALA A 140 4.08 31.84 -5.66
CA ALA A 140 3.95 31.64 -4.23
C ALA A 140 3.93 30.13 -3.86
N PHE A 141 3.19 29.32 -4.61
CA PHE A 141 3.15 27.87 -4.41
C PHE A 141 4.54 27.24 -4.62
N ARG A 142 5.24 27.60 -5.70
CA ARG A 142 6.60 27.10 -5.97
C ARG A 142 7.58 27.48 -4.88
N ALA A 143 7.62 28.74 -4.48
CA ALA A 143 8.50 29.22 -3.42
C ALA A 143 8.21 28.53 -2.07
N ALA A 144 6.96 28.21 -1.77
CA ALA A 144 6.59 27.44 -0.60
C ALA A 144 7.12 25.99 -0.67
N ILE A 145 6.98 25.35 -1.83
CA ILE A 145 7.48 23.96 -2.03
C ILE A 145 9.02 23.91 -1.96
N ASP A 146 9.72 24.90 -2.46
CA ASP A 146 11.20 24.96 -2.38
C ASP A 146 11.73 25.07 -0.92
N ARG A 147 10.87 25.42 0.04
CA ARG A 147 11.23 25.52 1.48
C ARG A 147 10.95 24.26 2.28
N VAL A 148 10.23 23.29 1.73
CA VAL A 148 9.89 22.05 2.44
C VAL A 148 10.84 20.92 2.05
N GLU A 149 11.18 20.08 3.03
CA GLU A 149 12.04 18.92 2.87
C GLU A 149 11.25 17.66 3.25
N GLY A 150 11.54 16.54 2.58
CA GLY A 150 10.90 15.26 2.85
C GLY A 150 10.09 14.74 1.66
N SER A 151 9.16 13.80 1.95
CA SER A 151 8.30 13.21 0.93
C SER A 151 6.96 13.94 0.86
N TYR A 152 6.50 14.30 -0.34
CA TYR A 152 5.21 14.98 -0.50
C TYR A 152 4.53 14.73 -1.85
N ALA A 153 3.22 14.67 -1.81
CA ALA A 153 2.31 14.99 -2.91
C ALA A 153 1.34 16.06 -2.39
N VAL A 154 1.48 17.27 -2.90
CA VAL A 154 0.75 18.45 -2.44
C VAL A 154 -0.18 18.94 -3.53
N ALA A 155 -1.41 19.35 -3.16
CA ALA A 155 -2.25 20.17 -4.03
C ALA A 155 -2.87 21.33 -3.25
N ALA A 156 -2.94 22.48 -3.92
CA ALA A 156 -3.40 23.73 -3.35
C ALA A 156 -4.45 24.40 -4.23
N VAL A 157 -5.42 25.04 -3.58
CA VAL A 157 -6.32 26.05 -4.17
C VAL A 157 -6.05 27.38 -3.50
N VAL A 158 -6.03 28.46 -4.31
CA VAL A 158 -5.74 29.82 -3.85
C VAL A 158 -6.88 30.73 -4.29
N ALA A 159 -7.36 31.58 -3.40
CA ALA A 159 -8.42 32.55 -3.70
C ALA A 159 -8.06 33.46 -4.89
N GLY A 160 -8.96 33.62 -5.83
CA GLY A 160 -8.75 34.41 -7.03
C GLY A 160 -7.88 33.77 -8.10
N ALA A 161 -7.39 32.54 -7.87
CA ALA A 161 -6.70 31.75 -8.90
C ALA A 161 -7.66 30.74 -9.55
N ASP A 162 -7.70 30.75 -10.88
CA ASP A 162 -8.52 29.80 -11.67
C ASP A 162 -7.74 28.49 -11.97
N ALA A 163 -6.92 28.06 -11.03
CA ALA A 163 -6.09 26.86 -11.17
C ALA A 163 -5.90 26.10 -9.85
N VAL A 164 -5.73 24.78 -9.96
CA VAL A 164 -5.16 23.95 -8.91
C VAL A 164 -3.66 23.82 -9.17
N PHE A 165 -2.86 24.04 -8.14
CA PHE A 165 -1.41 23.86 -8.19
C PHE A 165 -1.05 22.58 -7.45
N ALA A 166 -0.11 21.81 -8.01
CA ALA A 166 0.34 20.57 -7.40
C ALA A 166 1.84 20.37 -7.57
N ALA A 167 2.45 19.64 -6.65
CA ALA A 167 3.85 19.25 -6.70
C ALA A 167 4.05 17.87 -6.08
N ARG A 168 5.10 17.19 -6.49
CA ARG A 168 5.43 15.85 -6.03
C ARG A 168 6.91 15.71 -5.72
N ASN A 169 7.20 14.97 -4.64
CA ASN A 169 8.49 14.36 -4.32
C ASN A 169 8.27 13.07 -3.52
N ASP A 170 8.75 11.92 -4.01
CA ASP A 170 8.62 10.57 -3.43
C ASP A 170 7.17 10.06 -3.22
N SER A 171 6.20 10.92 -2.94
CA SER A 171 4.79 10.52 -2.79
C SER A 171 4.07 10.50 -4.13
N PRO A 172 3.22 9.49 -4.44
CA PRO A 172 2.62 9.34 -5.77
C PRO A 172 1.61 10.45 -6.09
N LEU A 173 1.66 10.93 -7.33
CA LEU A 173 0.70 11.89 -7.87
C LEU A 173 0.50 11.65 -9.36
N VAL A 174 -0.77 11.54 -9.78
CA VAL A 174 -1.15 11.19 -11.15
C VAL A 174 -2.28 12.10 -11.63
N LEU A 175 -2.21 12.53 -12.91
CA LEU A 175 -3.28 13.25 -13.58
C LEU A 175 -4.17 12.27 -14.34
N GLY A 176 -5.48 12.49 -14.31
CA GLY A 176 -6.47 11.83 -15.16
C GLY A 176 -6.98 12.79 -16.21
N ILE A 177 -6.84 12.44 -17.49
CA ILE A 177 -7.15 13.33 -18.61
C ILE A 177 -8.47 12.90 -19.27
N ALA A 178 -9.56 13.61 -18.97
CA ALA A 178 -10.86 13.37 -19.59
C ALA A 178 -11.21 14.49 -20.60
N ASP A 179 -12.23 14.25 -21.40
CA ASP A 179 -12.73 15.26 -22.33
C ASP A 179 -13.40 16.42 -21.54
N GLY A 180 -12.75 17.57 -21.53
CA GLY A 180 -13.22 18.78 -20.84
C GLY A 180 -13.06 18.80 -19.32
N ALA A 181 -12.28 17.87 -18.75
CA ALA A 181 -11.95 17.87 -17.34
C ALA A 181 -10.56 17.23 -17.11
N THR A 182 -9.82 17.77 -16.15
CA THR A 182 -8.57 17.17 -15.67
C THR A 182 -8.72 16.85 -14.19
N PHE A 183 -8.28 15.66 -13.81
CA PHE A 183 -8.27 15.16 -12.43
C PHE A 183 -6.84 15.06 -11.93
N LEU A 184 -6.67 15.15 -10.63
CA LEU A 184 -5.42 14.91 -9.94
C LEU A 184 -5.70 13.97 -8.78
N ALA A 185 -4.88 12.96 -8.58
CA ALA A 185 -5.02 12.06 -7.45
C ALA A 185 -3.70 11.36 -7.08
N SER A 186 -3.64 10.82 -5.89
CA SER A 186 -2.54 9.95 -5.46
C SER A 186 -2.61 8.55 -6.08
N ASP A 187 -3.74 8.18 -6.69
CA ASP A 187 -3.92 6.87 -7.34
C ASP A 187 -5.03 6.92 -8.41
N VAL A 188 -4.87 6.13 -9.46
CA VAL A 188 -5.76 6.04 -10.62
C VAL A 188 -7.21 5.68 -10.28
N PRO A 189 -7.53 4.76 -9.35
CA PRO A 189 -8.90 4.43 -8.97
C PRO A 189 -9.78 5.63 -8.60
N ALA A 190 -9.18 6.72 -8.13
CA ALA A 190 -9.88 7.95 -7.75
C ALA A 190 -10.74 8.55 -8.87
N PHE A 191 -10.29 8.44 -10.11
CA PHE A 191 -10.92 9.03 -11.28
C PHE A 191 -11.15 8.04 -12.43
N ARG A 192 -10.87 6.76 -12.23
CA ARG A 192 -10.93 5.72 -13.28
C ARG A 192 -12.31 5.61 -13.95
N GLU A 193 -13.39 5.92 -13.25
CA GLU A 193 -14.74 5.96 -13.82
C GLU A 193 -14.93 7.10 -14.85
N TYR A 194 -14.04 8.10 -14.86
CA TYR A 194 -14.12 9.27 -15.74
C TYR A 194 -13.14 9.19 -16.90
N THR A 195 -11.98 8.57 -16.69
CA THR A 195 -10.94 8.43 -17.72
C THR A 195 -9.98 7.28 -17.41
N ASP A 196 -9.47 6.66 -18.47
CA ASP A 196 -8.37 5.69 -18.45
C ASP A 196 -7.03 6.30 -18.90
N ARG A 197 -7.06 7.57 -19.30
CA ARG A 197 -5.88 8.30 -19.78
C ARG A 197 -5.21 8.98 -18.60
N VAL A 198 -3.95 8.64 -18.35
CA VAL A 198 -3.21 9.12 -17.19
C VAL A 198 -1.88 9.75 -17.56
N VAL A 199 -1.40 10.62 -16.70
CA VAL A 199 -0.07 11.20 -16.77
C VAL A 199 0.54 11.11 -15.37
N TYR A 200 1.64 10.38 -15.23
CA TYR A 200 2.37 10.30 -13.96
C TYR A 200 3.35 11.46 -13.83
N LEU A 201 3.34 12.11 -12.68
CA LEU A 201 4.36 13.09 -12.34
C LEU A 201 5.61 12.38 -11.84
N ASP A 202 6.79 12.92 -12.15
CA ASP A 202 8.06 12.51 -11.59
C ASP A 202 8.44 13.42 -10.39
N ASP A 203 9.46 13.01 -9.62
CA ASP A 203 9.90 13.79 -8.45
C ASP A 203 10.45 15.15 -8.88
N GLY A 204 10.10 16.20 -8.14
CA GLY A 204 10.45 17.58 -8.45
C GLY A 204 9.62 18.24 -9.54
N GLU A 205 8.58 17.56 -10.05
CA GLU A 205 7.67 18.14 -11.02
C GLU A 205 6.52 18.88 -10.36
N PHE A 206 6.10 19.95 -11.03
CA PHE A 206 4.95 20.79 -10.68
C PHE A 206 3.87 20.64 -11.75
N ALA A 207 2.61 20.58 -11.32
CA ALA A 207 1.46 20.57 -12.22
C ALA A 207 0.55 21.76 -11.93
N ARG A 208 0.03 22.37 -13.01
CA ARG A 208 -1.03 23.34 -12.98
C ARG A 208 -2.22 22.80 -13.77
N LEU A 209 -3.40 22.81 -13.15
CA LEU A 209 -4.66 22.38 -13.76
C LEU A 209 -5.62 23.57 -13.82
N ASP A 210 -6.02 23.97 -15.01
CA ASP A 210 -6.92 25.11 -15.26
C ASP A 210 -7.91 24.83 -16.38
N ASP A 211 -8.59 25.87 -16.88
CA ASP A 211 -9.57 25.81 -17.97
C ASP A 211 -9.01 25.38 -19.31
N GLU A 212 -7.72 25.66 -19.53
CA GLU A 212 -7.02 25.31 -20.77
C GLU A 212 -6.52 23.87 -20.74
N GLY A 213 -6.57 23.22 -19.56
CA GLY A 213 -6.18 21.83 -19.34
C GLY A 213 -5.14 21.65 -18.25
N TRP A 214 -4.01 21.08 -18.60
CA TRP A 214 -2.92 20.82 -17.65
C TRP A 214 -1.55 21.16 -18.23
N THR A 215 -0.67 21.58 -17.37
CA THR A 215 0.75 21.82 -17.70
C THR A 215 1.63 21.22 -16.61
N VAL A 216 2.71 20.54 -17.01
CA VAL A 216 3.74 20.05 -16.10
C VAL A 216 5.04 20.79 -16.38
N THR A 217 5.72 21.19 -15.31
CA THR A 217 7.01 21.89 -15.36
C THR A 217 7.97 21.27 -14.35
N ASP A 218 9.25 21.40 -14.58
CA ASP A 218 10.28 21.02 -13.61
C ASP A 218 10.46 22.09 -12.50
N ALA A 219 11.41 21.87 -11.61
CA ALA A 219 11.74 22.79 -10.52
C ALA A 219 12.18 24.18 -11.04
N ASP A 220 12.86 24.25 -12.19
CA ASP A 220 13.31 25.49 -12.82
C ASP A 220 12.18 26.21 -13.59
N GLY A 221 10.96 25.63 -13.62
CA GLY A 221 9.79 26.17 -14.34
C GLY A 221 9.80 25.87 -15.85
N ALA A 222 10.71 25.05 -16.34
CA ALA A 222 10.71 24.64 -17.73
C ALA A 222 9.61 23.59 -17.99
N ARG A 223 8.89 23.73 -19.10
CA ARG A 223 7.80 22.81 -19.47
C ARG A 223 8.35 21.42 -19.74
N VAL A 224 7.75 20.41 -19.11
CA VAL A 224 8.05 19.00 -19.31
C VAL A 224 6.98 18.38 -20.23
N GLU A 225 7.42 17.75 -21.30
CA GLU A 225 6.53 16.98 -22.18
C GLU A 225 6.28 15.61 -21.57
N LYS A 226 5.02 15.32 -21.23
CA LYS A 226 4.60 14.04 -20.62
C LYS A 226 3.81 13.22 -21.63
N ALA A 227 4.08 11.91 -21.65
CA ALA A 227 3.26 10.96 -22.39
C ALA A 227 1.94 10.69 -21.65
N ILE A 228 0.85 10.63 -22.40
CA ILE A 228 -0.43 10.15 -21.87
C ILE A 228 -0.43 8.62 -22.01
N GLU A 229 -0.55 7.93 -20.91
CA GLU A 229 -0.67 6.48 -20.85
C GLU A 229 -2.13 6.06 -20.73
N THR A 230 -2.44 4.83 -21.11
CA THR A 230 -3.79 4.26 -20.95
C THR A 230 -3.72 3.10 -19.96
N VAL A 231 -4.53 3.20 -18.91
CA VAL A 231 -4.65 2.15 -17.88
C VAL A 231 -5.77 1.19 -18.27
N ASP A 232 -5.42 -0.01 -18.64
CA ASP A 232 -6.33 -1.09 -19.08
C ASP A 232 -6.92 -1.85 -17.87
N TRP A 233 -7.68 -1.15 -17.01
CA TRP A 233 -8.44 -1.76 -15.92
C TRP A 233 -9.93 -1.64 -16.20
N ASP A 234 -10.69 -2.70 -15.94
CA ASP A 234 -12.14 -2.69 -16.04
C ASP A 234 -12.74 -1.81 -14.93
N PRO A 235 -13.56 -0.78 -15.24
CA PRO A 235 -14.23 0.04 -14.23
C PRO A 235 -15.10 -0.77 -13.25
N GLU A 236 -15.66 -1.90 -13.68
CA GLU A 236 -16.41 -2.79 -12.79
C GLU A 236 -15.52 -3.45 -11.72
N GLU A 237 -14.22 -3.58 -11.99
CA GLU A 237 -13.25 -4.13 -11.03
C GLU A 237 -12.99 -3.19 -9.85
N THR A 238 -13.22 -1.89 -10.01
CA THR A 238 -13.02 -0.88 -8.95
C THR A 238 -14.22 -0.70 -8.02
N GLY A 239 -15.37 -1.27 -8.35
CA GLY A 239 -16.59 -1.25 -7.51
C GLY A 239 -16.62 -2.38 -6.46
N LYS A 240 -17.51 -2.28 -5.46
CA LYS A 240 -17.72 -3.33 -4.44
C LYS A 240 -18.42 -4.59 -4.99
N SER A 241 -18.99 -4.56 -6.17
CA SER A 241 -19.62 -5.69 -6.88
C SER A 241 -20.63 -6.50 -6.01
N GLY A 242 -21.34 -5.82 -5.10
CA GLY A 242 -22.34 -6.43 -4.22
C GLY A 242 -21.79 -6.96 -2.88
N TYR A 243 -20.49 -6.87 -2.62
CA TYR A 243 -19.92 -7.20 -1.32
C TYR A 243 -20.04 -6.02 -0.33
N ASP A 244 -20.11 -6.32 0.96
CA ASP A 244 -20.17 -5.30 2.01
C ASP A 244 -18.90 -4.45 2.06
N HIS A 245 -17.73 -5.09 1.87
CA HIS A 245 -16.40 -4.48 1.97
C HIS A 245 -15.53 -4.82 0.77
N TYR A 246 -14.63 -3.90 0.39
CA TYR A 246 -13.63 -4.15 -0.67
C TYR A 246 -12.76 -5.37 -0.35
N MET A 247 -12.26 -5.49 0.88
CA MET A 247 -11.44 -6.64 1.28
C MET A 247 -12.17 -7.97 1.08
N LEU A 248 -13.45 -8.06 1.43
CA LEU A 248 -14.24 -9.29 1.22
C LEU A 248 -14.36 -9.63 -0.27
N LYS A 249 -14.61 -8.61 -1.12
CA LYS A 249 -14.58 -8.77 -2.59
C LYS A 249 -13.23 -9.31 -3.05
N GLU A 250 -12.13 -8.69 -2.62
CA GLU A 250 -10.77 -9.00 -3.04
C GLU A 250 -10.31 -10.37 -2.55
N ILE A 251 -10.77 -10.81 -1.37
CA ILE A 251 -10.62 -12.20 -0.91
C ILE A 251 -11.25 -13.17 -1.93
N HIS A 252 -12.45 -12.88 -2.42
CA HIS A 252 -13.14 -13.73 -3.41
C HIS A 252 -12.58 -13.58 -4.84
N GLU A 253 -11.83 -12.52 -5.11
CA GLU A 253 -11.13 -12.32 -6.38
C GLU A 253 -9.77 -13.05 -6.46
N GLN A 254 -9.24 -13.58 -5.36
CA GLN A 254 -7.95 -14.28 -5.35
C GLN A 254 -7.82 -15.37 -6.42
N PRO A 255 -8.82 -16.27 -6.65
CA PRO A 255 -8.71 -17.29 -7.70
C PRO A 255 -8.53 -16.69 -9.09
N ARG A 256 -9.19 -15.56 -9.37
CA ARG A 256 -9.08 -14.85 -10.64
C ARG A 256 -7.71 -14.17 -10.76
N ALA A 257 -7.27 -13.48 -9.72
CA ALA A 257 -5.98 -12.79 -9.67
C ALA A 257 -4.81 -13.78 -9.88
N LEU A 258 -4.88 -14.95 -9.24
CA LEU A 258 -3.90 -16.02 -9.42
C LEU A 258 -3.88 -16.54 -10.86
N ARG A 259 -5.07 -16.78 -11.48
CA ARG A 259 -5.13 -17.17 -12.91
C ARG A 259 -4.48 -16.11 -13.81
N GLN A 260 -4.69 -14.83 -13.55
CA GLN A 260 -4.09 -13.74 -14.32
C GLN A 260 -2.57 -13.69 -14.11
N CYS A 261 -2.10 -13.85 -12.87
CA CYS A 261 -0.67 -13.91 -12.56
C CYS A 261 0.03 -15.05 -13.33
N LEU A 262 -0.59 -16.21 -13.41
CA LEU A 262 -0.02 -17.42 -14.05
C LEU A 262 -0.17 -17.44 -15.57
N ARG A 263 -1.13 -16.70 -16.12
CA ARG A 263 -1.52 -16.75 -17.53
C ARG A 263 -0.36 -16.47 -18.48
N GLY A 264 -0.05 -17.42 -19.35
CA GLY A 264 0.98 -17.34 -20.38
C GLY A 264 2.41 -17.42 -19.84
N ARG A 265 2.59 -17.74 -18.55
CA ARG A 265 3.89 -17.86 -17.89
C ARG A 265 4.25 -19.29 -17.53
N VAL A 266 3.31 -20.20 -17.59
CA VAL A 266 3.46 -21.60 -17.20
C VAL A 266 3.30 -22.50 -18.40
N ASP A 267 4.32 -23.31 -18.74
CA ASP A 267 4.28 -24.39 -19.71
C ASP A 267 4.12 -25.73 -18.96
N GLU A 268 2.88 -26.18 -18.81
CA GLU A 268 2.53 -27.41 -18.10
C GLU A 268 3.15 -28.64 -18.76
N LEU A 269 3.21 -28.68 -20.10
CA LEU A 269 3.71 -29.83 -20.83
C LEU A 269 5.20 -30.05 -20.59
N ARG A 270 5.94 -28.96 -20.50
CA ARG A 270 7.39 -28.97 -20.22
C ARG A 270 7.70 -28.94 -18.74
N GLY A 271 6.77 -28.52 -17.88
CA GLY A 271 7.01 -28.25 -16.46
C GLY A 271 7.99 -27.11 -16.27
N GLN A 272 7.84 -26.03 -17.05
CA GLN A 272 8.72 -24.88 -17.08
C GLN A 272 7.94 -23.58 -16.95
N VAL A 273 8.65 -22.53 -16.54
CA VAL A 273 8.13 -21.17 -16.46
C VAL A 273 8.84 -20.31 -17.50
N ASP A 274 8.07 -19.48 -18.19
CA ASP A 274 8.57 -18.48 -19.14
C ASP A 274 8.26 -17.08 -18.62
N LEU A 275 9.30 -16.34 -18.26
CA LEU A 275 9.26 -14.94 -17.86
C LEU A 275 10.07 -14.03 -18.80
N GLY A 276 10.30 -14.49 -20.05
CA GLY A 276 11.11 -13.77 -21.02
C GLY A 276 12.55 -13.56 -20.51
N ASP A 277 13.07 -12.35 -20.65
CA ASP A 277 14.47 -12.00 -20.32
C ASP A 277 14.81 -12.24 -18.84
N LEU A 278 13.81 -12.30 -17.94
CA LEU A 278 14.05 -12.64 -16.53
C LEU A 278 14.59 -14.07 -16.36
N GLY A 279 14.28 -14.98 -17.28
CA GLY A 279 14.80 -16.35 -17.27
C GLY A 279 16.31 -16.44 -17.47
N ASP A 280 16.93 -15.41 -18.03
CA ASP A 280 18.39 -15.35 -18.22
C ASP A 280 19.14 -14.91 -16.95
N LEU A 281 18.41 -14.43 -15.93
CA LEU A 281 18.96 -14.11 -14.63
C LEU A 281 19.34 -15.39 -13.89
N SER A 282 20.62 -15.48 -13.52
CA SER A 282 21.14 -16.60 -12.74
C SER A 282 21.80 -16.04 -11.47
N PRO A 283 21.01 -15.62 -10.46
CA PRO A 283 21.54 -14.95 -9.30
C PRO A 283 22.38 -15.90 -8.43
N THR A 284 23.57 -15.46 -8.01
CA THR A 284 24.42 -16.17 -7.05
C THR A 284 23.97 -15.95 -5.61
N GLY A 285 23.11 -14.96 -5.38
CA GLY A 285 22.45 -14.62 -4.15
C GLY A 285 21.29 -13.67 -4.41
N VAL A 286 20.31 -13.59 -3.51
CA VAL A 286 19.16 -12.69 -3.63
C VAL A 286 18.94 -11.97 -2.31
N GLN A 287 18.76 -10.64 -2.41
CA GLN A 287 18.34 -9.80 -1.29
C GLN A 287 16.98 -9.20 -1.63
N PHE A 288 15.97 -9.58 -0.86
CA PHE A 288 14.63 -9.00 -0.99
C PHE A 288 14.50 -7.80 -0.08
N VAL A 289 13.92 -6.71 -0.59
CA VAL A 289 13.63 -5.49 0.16
C VAL A 289 12.14 -5.13 0.02
N ALA A 290 11.46 -4.92 1.13
CA ALA A 290 10.03 -4.64 1.13
C ALA A 290 9.55 -4.09 2.48
N ALA A 291 8.29 -3.65 2.54
CA ALA A 291 7.61 -3.21 3.75
C ALA A 291 6.25 -3.90 3.91
N GLY A 292 5.76 -4.02 5.14
CA GLY A 292 4.42 -4.55 5.46
C GLY A 292 4.13 -5.93 4.87
N THR A 293 2.98 -6.10 4.25
CA THR A 293 2.54 -7.34 3.57
C THR A 293 3.58 -7.84 2.56
N SER A 294 4.16 -6.94 1.76
CA SER A 294 5.18 -7.29 0.78
C SER A 294 6.47 -7.79 1.44
N TYR A 295 6.79 -7.36 2.68
CA TYR A 295 7.91 -7.92 3.43
C TYR A 295 7.66 -9.38 3.83
N HIS A 296 6.44 -9.74 4.20
CA HIS A 296 6.10 -11.15 4.45
C HIS A 296 6.19 -11.98 3.17
N ALA A 297 5.78 -11.44 2.02
CA ALA A 297 6.01 -12.09 0.73
C ALA A 297 7.52 -12.22 0.40
N ALA A 298 8.32 -11.20 0.68
CA ALA A 298 9.77 -11.22 0.53
C ALA A 298 10.45 -12.28 1.41
N MET A 299 9.99 -12.45 2.66
CA MET A 299 10.45 -13.54 3.55
C MET A 299 10.17 -14.93 2.94
N TYR A 300 8.97 -15.11 2.39
CA TYR A 300 8.60 -16.33 1.68
C TYR A 300 9.50 -16.54 0.44
N GLY A 301 9.73 -15.52 -0.36
CA GLY A 301 10.64 -15.56 -1.52
C GLY A 301 12.07 -15.98 -1.12
N ALA A 302 12.59 -15.44 -0.02
CA ALA A 302 13.90 -15.82 0.48
C ALA A 302 13.97 -17.31 0.90
N LEU A 303 12.87 -17.86 1.45
CA LEU A 303 12.78 -19.29 1.76
C LEU A 303 12.79 -20.14 0.47
N LEU A 304 12.09 -19.73 -0.58
CA LEU A 304 12.07 -20.42 -1.87
C LEU A 304 13.47 -20.54 -2.48
N TYR A 305 14.22 -19.42 -2.53
CA TYR A 305 15.57 -19.42 -3.09
C TYR A 305 16.55 -20.25 -2.25
N ARG A 306 16.45 -20.17 -0.92
CA ARG A 306 17.26 -21.03 -0.03
C ARG A 306 16.99 -22.51 -0.24
N ALA A 307 15.74 -22.91 -0.42
CA ALA A 307 15.37 -24.29 -0.75
C ALA A 307 15.92 -24.73 -2.11
N ALA A 308 16.07 -23.81 -3.06
CA ALA A 308 16.74 -24.05 -4.34
C ALA A 308 18.28 -23.99 -4.27
N GLY A 309 18.86 -23.81 -3.07
CA GLY A 309 20.31 -23.75 -2.87
C GLY A 309 20.96 -22.39 -3.17
N VAL A 310 20.17 -21.36 -3.39
CA VAL A 310 20.65 -19.98 -3.62
C VAL A 310 20.59 -19.20 -2.30
N PRO A 311 21.70 -18.61 -1.81
CA PRO A 311 21.67 -17.74 -0.63
C PRO A 311 20.66 -16.60 -0.80
N ALA A 312 19.74 -16.45 0.14
CA ALA A 312 18.73 -15.41 0.06
C ALA A 312 18.31 -14.89 1.44
N GLN A 313 18.04 -13.60 1.52
CA GLN A 313 17.54 -12.93 2.72
C GLN A 313 16.47 -11.90 2.36
N ALA A 314 15.56 -11.62 3.30
CA ALA A 314 14.61 -10.52 3.23
C ALA A 314 14.97 -9.48 4.28
N PHE A 315 14.85 -8.20 3.90
CA PHE A 315 15.15 -7.04 4.73
C PHE A 315 13.96 -6.09 4.73
N LEU A 316 13.71 -5.44 5.85
CA LEU A 316 12.85 -4.27 5.88
C LEU A 316 13.49 -3.17 5.02
N ALA A 317 12.71 -2.61 4.12
CA ALA A 317 13.23 -1.65 3.15
C ALA A 317 13.80 -0.39 3.81
N SER A 318 13.16 0.13 4.86
CA SER A 318 13.64 1.27 5.66
C SER A 318 15.03 1.03 6.25
N GLU A 319 15.25 -0.16 6.82
CA GLU A 319 16.55 -0.53 7.42
C GLU A 319 17.62 -0.75 6.36
N TYR A 320 17.24 -1.36 5.24
CA TYR A 320 18.14 -1.59 4.11
C TYR A 320 18.63 -0.30 3.48
N ALA A 321 17.73 0.66 3.26
CA ALA A 321 18.09 1.97 2.70
C ALA A 321 19.12 2.71 3.55
N THR A 322 19.06 2.52 4.89
CA THR A 322 19.95 3.21 5.85
C THR A 322 21.27 2.48 6.06
N SER A 323 21.24 1.14 6.10
CA SER A 323 22.40 0.31 6.42
C SER A 323 22.36 -1.01 5.63
N PRO A 324 22.58 -0.96 4.30
CA PRO A 324 22.53 -2.16 3.48
C PRO A 324 23.66 -3.13 3.82
N PRO A 325 23.38 -4.44 3.83
CA PRO A 325 24.41 -5.44 3.97
C PRO A 325 25.33 -5.46 2.74
N PRO A 326 26.46 -6.18 2.78
CA PRO A 326 27.26 -6.41 1.57
C PRO A 326 26.41 -7.05 0.46
N ILE A 327 26.36 -6.42 -0.70
CA ILE A 327 25.50 -6.87 -1.81
C ILE A 327 26.26 -7.88 -2.70
N GLY A 328 27.53 -7.60 -3.01
CA GLY A 328 28.31 -8.44 -3.93
C GLY A 328 27.64 -8.58 -5.30
N ASP A 329 27.54 -9.83 -5.82
CA ASP A 329 26.87 -10.15 -7.07
C ASP A 329 25.39 -10.56 -6.88
N ALA A 330 24.79 -10.25 -5.74
CA ALA A 330 23.40 -10.59 -5.47
C ALA A 330 22.44 -9.74 -6.32
N LEU A 331 21.30 -10.35 -6.68
CA LEU A 331 20.15 -9.63 -7.22
C LEU A 331 19.37 -8.99 -6.07
N VAL A 332 19.11 -7.70 -6.15
CA VAL A 332 18.24 -7.01 -5.18
C VAL A 332 16.83 -6.92 -5.74
N VAL A 333 15.87 -7.51 -5.02
CA VAL A 333 14.48 -7.63 -5.46
C VAL A 333 13.59 -6.79 -4.55
N GLY A 334 13.08 -5.68 -5.08
CA GLY A 334 12.09 -4.84 -4.40
C GLY A 334 10.68 -5.38 -4.62
N VAL A 335 9.94 -5.64 -3.54
CA VAL A 335 8.55 -6.11 -3.64
C VAL A 335 7.62 -5.03 -3.13
N SER A 336 6.72 -4.55 -3.99
CA SER A 336 5.74 -3.52 -3.64
C SER A 336 4.50 -3.67 -4.51
N GLN A 337 3.31 -3.68 -3.91
CA GLN A 337 2.06 -3.74 -4.66
C GLN A 337 1.91 -2.51 -5.57
N SER A 338 2.07 -1.32 -5.03
CA SER A 338 1.92 -0.05 -5.77
C SER A 338 3.14 0.27 -6.66
N GLY A 339 4.33 -0.22 -6.27
CA GLY A 339 5.58 0.23 -6.86
C GLY A 339 5.98 1.66 -6.49
N GLU A 340 5.28 2.24 -5.48
CA GLU A 340 5.44 3.63 -5.02
C GLU A 340 5.78 3.70 -3.52
N THR A 341 6.14 2.59 -2.89
CA THR A 341 6.50 2.58 -1.48
C THR A 341 7.86 3.25 -1.29
N ALA A 342 7.89 4.42 -0.64
CA ALA A 342 9.09 5.26 -0.51
C ALA A 342 10.31 4.50 0.02
N ASP A 343 10.16 3.75 1.13
CA ASP A 343 11.26 2.94 1.67
C ASP A 343 11.77 1.87 0.68
N THR A 344 10.87 1.25 -0.09
CA THR A 344 11.26 0.22 -1.07
C THR A 344 11.99 0.84 -2.25
N LEU A 345 11.56 2.02 -2.70
CA LEU A 345 12.25 2.81 -3.72
C LEU A 345 13.63 3.26 -3.24
N ALA A 346 13.73 3.79 -2.01
CA ALA A 346 15.00 4.20 -1.41
C ALA A 346 15.98 3.02 -1.33
N ALA A 347 15.50 1.82 -0.94
CA ALA A 347 16.31 0.60 -0.90
C ALA A 347 16.80 0.17 -2.30
N LEU A 348 15.95 0.24 -3.32
CA LEU A 348 16.33 -0.06 -4.72
C LEU A 348 17.33 0.96 -5.25
N ARG A 349 17.13 2.26 -4.99
CA ARG A 349 18.07 3.34 -5.36
C ARG A 349 19.43 3.14 -4.71
N GLU A 350 19.47 2.82 -3.40
CA GLU A 350 20.71 2.53 -2.69
C GLU A 350 21.44 1.31 -3.27
N ALA A 351 20.69 0.25 -3.61
CA ALA A 351 21.24 -0.92 -4.28
C ALA A 351 21.84 -0.56 -5.66
N SER A 352 21.12 0.22 -6.46
CA SER A 352 21.56 0.71 -7.77
C SER A 352 22.81 1.60 -7.66
N HIS A 353 22.88 2.51 -6.68
CA HIS A 353 24.07 3.33 -6.40
C HIS A 353 25.31 2.48 -6.08
N ARG A 354 25.10 1.28 -5.54
CA ARG A 354 26.17 0.29 -5.28
C ARG A 354 26.43 -0.65 -6.46
N ASN A 355 25.86 -0.35 -7.62
CA ASN A 355 25.97 -1.14 -8.86
C ASN A 355 25.41 -2.57 -8.74
N ALA A 356 24.45 -2.80 -7.86
CA ALA A 356 23.70 -4.05 -7.82
C ALA A 356 22.72 -4.11 -9.00
N ARG A 357 22.45 -5.33 -9.48
CA ARG A 357 21.32 -5.56 -10.37
C ARG A 357 20.03 -5.52 -9.54
N THR A 358 19.04 -4.79 -10.03
CA THR A 358 17.76 -4.57 -9.35
C THR A 358 16.60 -5.18 -10.13
N LEU A 359 15.60 -5.68 -9.41
CA LEU A 359 14.35 -6.18 -9.97
C LEU A 359 13.19 -5.69 -9.12
N ALA A 360 12.18 -5.10 -9.75
CA ALA A 360 10.93 -4.75 -9.10
C ALA A 360 9.87 -5.83 -9.32
N VAL A 361 9.23 -6.27 -8.24
CA VAL A 361 8.02 -7.11 -8.28
C VAL A 361 6.85 -6.22 -7.89
N THR A 362 6.01 -5.82 -8.85
CA THR A 362 4.94 -4.85 -8.64
C THR A 362 3.64 -5.24 -9.33
N ASN A 363 2.52 -4.68 -8.87
CA ASN A 363 1.22 -4.84 -9.52
C ASN A 363 0.91 -3.70 -10.49
N THR A 364 1.53 -2.53 -10.28
CA THR A 364 1.20 -1.30 -11.02
C THR A 364 2.17 -1.10 -12.18
N VAL A 365 1.60 -1.10 -13.39
CA VAL A 365 2.33 -0.77 -14.62
C VAL A 365 2.61 0.74 -14.63
N GLY A 366 3.80 1.14 -15.07
CA GLY A 366 4.23 2.53 -15.11
C GLY A 366 4.65 3.09 -13.75
N SER A 367 4.74 2.26 -12.71
CA SER A 367 5.18 2.69 -11.37
C SER A 367 6.63 3.16 -11.35
N THR A 368 6.98 3.95 -10.34
CA THR A 368 8.37 4.41 -10.13
C THR A 368 9.34 3.23 -9.98
N ALA A 369 8.95 2.18 -9.25
CA ALA A 369 9.78 0.97 -9.11
C ALA A 369 10.05 0.30 -10.47
N GLU A 370 9.06 0.25 -11.38
CA GLU A 370 9.25 -0.27 -12.74
C GLU A 370 10.23 0.57 -13.55
N ARG A 371 10.14 1.90 -13.46
CA ARG A 371 11.00 2.80 -14.24
C ARG A 371 12.44 2.85 -13.75
N GLU A 372 12.67 2.63 -12.46
CA GLU A 372 14.00 2.76 -11.83
C GLU A 372 14.76 1.44 -11.72
N ALA A 373 14.08 0.29 -11.66
CA ALA A 373 14.74 -1.00 -11.58
C ALA A 373 15.23 -1.49 -12.97
N ASP A 374 16.32 -2.26 -12.99
CA ASP A 374 16.85 -2.86 -14.23
C ASP A 374 15.87 -3.88 -14.85
N HIS A 375 15.05 -4.51 -14.01
CA HIS A 375 14.09 -5.53 -14.43
C HIS A 375 12.78 -5.37 -13.68
N VAL A 376 11.67 -5.83 -14.29
CA VAL A 376 10.35 -5.80 -13.67
C VAL A 376 9.60 -7.11 -13.85
N LEU A 377 8.89 -7.53 -12.78
CA LEU A 377 7.93 -8.63 -12.80
C LEU A 377 6.57 -8.14 -12.31
N HIS A 378 5.61 -7.98 -13.21
CA HIS A 378 4.25 -7.62 -12.83
C HIS A 378 3.49 -8.83 -12.27
N ILE A 379 2.84 -8.67 -11.11
CA ILE A 379 2.05 -9.74 -10.48
C ILE A 379 0.67 -9.91 -11.12
N ARG A 380 0.16 -8.92 -11.84
CA ARG A 380 -1.10 -8.97 -12.61
C ARG A 380 -2.34 -9.33 -11.78
N ALA A 381 -2.42 -8.85 -10.54
CA ALA A 381 -3.53 -9.14 -9.64
C ALA A 381 -4.80 -8.32 -9.93
N GLY A 382 -4.72 -7.36 -10.86
CA GLY A 382 -5.76 -6.33 -11.03
C GLY A 382 -5.72 -5.28 -9.90
N PRO A 383 -6.60 -4.28 -9.94
CA PRO A 383 -6.63 -3.23 -8.92
C PRO A 383 -7.04 -3.78 -7.56
N GLU A 384 -6.28 -3.47 -6.52
CA GLU A 384 -6.62 -3.76 -5.12
C GLU A 384 -6.95 -2.44 -4.43
N ILE A 385 -8.19 -2.34 -3.94
CA ILE A 385 -8.80 -1.13 -3.43
C ILE A 385 -8.84 -1.14 -1.91
N GLY A 386 -8.99 -2.33 -1.30
CA GLY A 386 -8.99 -2.50 0.14
C GLY A 386 -7.68 -2.02 0.77
N VAL A 387 -7.78 -1.43 1.97
CA VAL A 387 -6.59 -0.98 2.74
C VAL A 387 -5.66 -2.15 3.03
N ALA A 388 -6.23 -3.29 3.42
CA ALA A 388 -5.49 -4.50 3.72
C ALA A 388 -5.33 -5.34 2.44
N ALA A 389 -4.10 -5.55 2.02
CA ALA A 389 -3.76 -6.37 0.87
C ALA A 389 -4.20 -7.84 1.07
N THR A 390 -4.83 -8.43 0.05
CA THR A 390 -5.28 -9.83 0.04
C THR A 390 -4.89 -10.54 -1.25
N LYS A 391 -5.55 -10.23 -2.38
CA LYS A 391 -5.26 -10.87 -3.67
C LYS A 391 -3.87 -10.52 -4.19
N THR A 392 -3.34 -9.33 -3.89
CA THR A 392 -1.98 -8.96 -4.28
C THR A 392 -0.95 -9.73 -3.47
N PHE A 393 -1.18 -9.99 -2.18
CA PHE A 393 -0.31 -10.87 -1.39
C PHE A 393 -0.25 -12.28 -1.99
N ALA A 394 -1.40 -12.92 -2.24
CA ALA A 394 -1.45 -14.24 -2.87
C ALA A 394 -0.75 -14.25 -4.24
N SER A 395 -0.96 -13.20 -5.05
CA SER A 395 -0.31 -13.06 -6.35
C SER A 395 1.19 -12.77 -6.24
N GLN A 396 1.66 -12.06 -5.20
CA GLN A 396 3.10 -11.90 -4.91
C GLN A 396 3.74 -13.25 -4.60
N LEU A 397 3.12 -14.09 -3.76
CA LEU A 397 3.62 -15.43 -3.49
C LEU A 397 3.73 -16.28 -4.77
N ALA A 398 2.70 -16.25 -5.62
CA ALA A 398 2.70 -16.94 -6.91
C ALA A 398 3.79 -16.39 -7.85
N ALA A 399 3.94 -15.07 -7.96
CA ALA A 399 4.96 -14.42 -8.79
C ALA A 399 6.40 -14.74 -8.31
N LEU A 400 6.62 -14.82 -7.00
CA LEU A 400 7.91 -15.19 -6.43
C LEU A 400 8.25 -16.68 -6.69
N ASN A 401 7.25 -17.56 -6.71
CA ASN A 401 7.45 -18.94 -7.19
C ASN A 401 7.84 -18.98 -8.68
N LEU A 402 7.13 -18.21 -9.53
CA LEU A 402 7.48 -18.11 -10.95
C LEU A 402 8.90 -17.56 -11.13
N LEU A 403 9.27 -16.50 -10.40
CA LEU A 403 10.60 -15.91 -10.47
C LEU A 403 11.69 -16.93 -10.07
N ARG A 404 11.50 -17.65 -8.96
CA ARG A 404 12.43 -18.70 -8.52
C ARG A 404 12.55 -19.80 -9.56
N LEU A 405 11.41 -20.28 -10.11
CA LEU A 405 11.42 -21.32 -11.12
C LEU A 405 12.14 -20.90 -12.42
N ALA A 406 12.01 -19.65 -12.83
CA ALA A 406 12.66 -19.11 -14.02
C ALA A 406 14.17 -18.91 -13.81
N THR A 407 14.59 -18.41 -12.63
CA THR A 407 15.98 -17.95 -12.40
C THR A 407 16.85 -18.96 -11.63
N ALA A 408 16.23 -19.88 -10.88
CA ALA A 408 16.89 -20.90 -10.08
C ALA A 408 16.03 -22.20 -10.04
N PRO A 409 15.83 -22.88 -11.18
CA PRO A 409 15.01 -24.08 -11.23
C PRO A 409 15.62 -25.20 -10.41
N GLY A 410 14.83 -25.79 -9.51
CA GLY A 410 15.19 -26.98 -8.73
C GLY A 410 14.68 -28.27 -9.39
N SER A 411 15.01 -29.41 -8.75
CA SER A 411 14.48 -30.73 -9.18
C SER A 411 12.95 -30.85 -8.99
N ASP A 412 12.36 -29.97 -8.16
CA ASP A 412 10.94 -29.87 -7.85
C ASP A 412 10.14 -29.03 -8.86
N ALA A 413 10.78 -28.49 -9.89
CA ALA A 413 10.17 -27.49 -10.80
C ALA A 413 8.84 -27.98 -11.39
N ARG A 414 8.76 -29.23 -11.83
CA ARG A 414 7.55 -29.80 -12.44
C ARG A 414 6.40 -29.90 -11.42
N ASP A 415 6.71 -30.32 -10.19
CA ASP A 415 5.70 -30.47 -9.13
C ASP A 415 5.15 -29.10 -8.71
N VAL A 416 6.03 -28.09 -8.56
CA VAL A 416 5.63 -26.73 -8.25
C VAL A 416 4.82 -26.09 -9.40
N VAL A 417 5.18 -26.34 -10.66
CA VAL A 417 4.39 -25.89 -11.83
C VAL A 417 2.99 -26.49 -11.79
N THR A 418 2.86 -27.77 -11.45
CA THR A 418 1.57 -28.44 -11.33
C THR A 418 0.75 -27.83 -10.18
N ALA A 419 1.34 -27.65 -9.02
CA ALA A 419 0.68 -27.03 -7.87
C ALA A 419 0.23 -25.58 -8.15
N LEU A 420 1.07 -24.77 -8.82
CA LEU A 420 0.68 -23.41 -9.22
C LEU A 420 -0.51 -23.39 -10.19
N ARG A 421 -0.60 -24.34 -11.12
CA ARG A 421 -1.74 -24.47 -12.03
C ARG A 421 -3.04 -24.73 -11.27
N ASP A 422 -3.00 -25.62 -10.27
CA ASP A 422 -4.16 -26.07 -9.51
C ASP A 422 -4.57 -25.05 -8.43
N LEU A 423 -3.62 -24.26 -7.94
CA LEU A 423 -3.80 -23.28 -6.86
C LEU A 423 -5.04 -22.37 -6.98
N PRO A 424 -5.39 -21.80 -8.16
CA PRO A 424 -6.60 -21.00 -8.28
C PRO A 424 -7.89 -21.77 -8.01
N GLY A 425 -7.89 -23.06 -8.33
CA GLY A 425 -9.02 -23.98 -8.08
C GLY A 425 -9.12 -24.31 -6.59
N ASP A 426 -8.00 -24.59 -5.95
CA ASP A 426 -7.91 -24.90 -4.52
C ASP A 426 -8.36 -23.71 -3.66
N VAL A 427 -7.92 -22.50 -4.01
CA VAL A 427 -8.37 -21.27 -3.33
C VAL A 427 -9.88 -21.06 -3.53
N GLN A 428 -10.43 -21.33 -4.73
CA GLN A 428 -11.86 -21.23 -4.95
C GLN A 428 -12.63 -22.22 -4.07
N ALA A 429 -12.21 -23.47 -4.01
CA ALA A 429 -12.83 -24.51 -3.19
C ALA A 429 -12.79 -24.13 -1.69
N LEU A 430 -11.66 -23.57 -1.23
CA LEU A 430 -11.53 -23.08 0.13
C LEU A 430 -12.52 -21.94 0.44
N LEU A 431 -12.69 -21.00 -0.49
CA LEU A 431 -13.62 -19.88 -0.31
C LEU A 431 -15.09 -20.32 -0.32
N ASP A 432 -15.42 -21.32 -1.13
CA ASP A 432 -16.78 -21.84 -1.26
C ASP A 432 -17.24 -22.61 -0.01
N ASP A 433 -16.33 -23.25 0.73
CA ASP A 433 -16.63 -24.12 1.89
C ASP A 433 -15.95 -23.66 3.20
N SER A 434 -15.61 -22.38 3.33
CA SER A 434 -14.89 -21.83 4.50
C SER A 434 -15.78 -21.72 5.74
N THR A 435 -15.30 -22.28 6.85
CA THR A 435 -15.89 -22.11 8.19
C THR A 435 -15.31 -20.90 8.96
N ALA A 436 -14.43 -20.12 8.35
CA ALA A 436 -13.73 -19.00 8.99
C ALA A 436 -14.69 -17.97 9.62
N ARG A 437 -15.85 -17.69 8.99
CA ARG A 437 -16.88 -16.78 9.54
C ARG A 437 -17.43 -17.27 10.89
N ALA A 438 -17.67 -18.57 11.04
CA ALA A 438 -18.19 -19.15 12.29
C ALA A 438 -17.14 -19.05 13.40
N VAL A 439 -15.88 -19.38 13.09
CA VAL A 439 -14.74 -19.24 14.02
C VAL A 439 -14.52 -17.79 14.43
N ALA A 440 -14.57 -16.85 13.47
CA ALA A 440 -14.43 -15.42 13.76
C ALA A 440 -15.54 -14.89 14.67
N ALA A 441 -16.78 -15.36 14.48
CA ALA A 441 -17.91 -14.95 15.33
C ALA A 441 -17.75 -15.43 16.79
N GLU A 442 -17.14 -16.59 17.01
CA GLU A 442 -16.91 -17.13 18.36
C GLU A 442 -15.85 -16.33 19.13
N PHE A 443 -14.83 -15.85 18.43
CA PHE A 443 -13.72 -15.13 19.06
C PHE A 443 -13.81 -13.61 18.87
N SER A 444 -14.96 -13.06 18.44
CA SER A 444 -15.10 -11.63 18.13
C SER A 444 -14.79 -10.68 19.29
N ASP A 445 -14.96 -11.14 20.53
CA ASP A 445 -14.74 -10.37 21.75
C ASP A 445 -13.34 -10.57 22.38
N ALA A 446 -12.47 -11.36 21.74
CA ALA A 446 -11.11 -11.59 22.24
C ALA A 446 -10.29 -10.30 22.22
N GLY A 447 -9.56 -10.04 23.32
CA GLY A 447 -8.73 -8.82 23.45
C GLY A 447 -7.40 -8.90 22.69
N ALA A 448 -6.96 -10.11 22.31
CA ALA A 448 -5.73 -10.34 21.55
C ALA A 448 -5.79 -11.66 20.78
N TYR A 449 -5.05 -11.72 19.67
CA TYR A 449 -4.94 -12.91 18.82
C TYR A 449 -3.48 -13.24 18.55
N PHE A 450 -3.12 -14.52 18.61
CA PHE A 450 -1.78 -14.94 18.24
C PHE A 450 -1.82 -15.87 17.02
N PHE A 451 -0.78 -15.72 16.18
CA PHE A 451 -0.62 -16.51 14.97
C PHE A 451 0.76 -17.18 15.00
N ILE A 452 0.82 -18.48 14.80
CA ILE A 452 2.08 -19.20 14.82
C ILE A 452 2.27 -20.04 13.56
N GLY A 453 3.51 -20.12 13.10
CA GLY A 453 3.90 -20.92 11.95
C GLY A 453 5.40 -21.21 11.95
N ARG A 454 5.83 -22.15 11.10
CA ARG A 454 7.23 -22.52 10.95
C ARG A 454 7.59 -22.67 9.48
N GLY A 455 8.82 -22.35 9.10
CA GLY A 455 9.24 -22.42 7.70
C GLY A 455 8.40 -21.47 6.82
N TYR A 456 7.78 -21.98 5.77
CA TYR A 456 6.89 -21.21 4.89
C TYR A 456 5.63 -20.67 5.59
N HIS A 457 5.21 -21.31 6.68
CA HIS A 457 4.03 -20.85 7.45
C HIS A 457 4.33 -19.66 8.36
N TYR A 458 5.59 -19.36 8.66
CA TYR A 458 5.94 -18.23 9.53
C TYR A 458 5.57 -16.86 8.89
N PRO A 459 5.97 -16.54 7.65
CA PRO A 459 5.50 -15.31 7.02
C PRO A 459 3.97 -15.25 6.85
N VAL A 460 3.28 -16.38 6.70
CA VAL A 460 1.82 -16.45 6.66
C VAL A 460 1.21 -16.11 8.03
N ALA A 461 1.80 -16.60 9.12
CA ALA A 461 1.38 -16.25 10.47
C ALA A 461 1.56 -14.76 10.77
N LEU A 462 2.68 -14.16 10.33
CA LEU A 462 2.90 -12.71 10.42
C LEU A 462 1.85 -11.93 9.63
N GLU A 463 1.51 -12.38 8.42
CA GLU A 463 0.51 -11.74 7.58
C GLU A 463 -0.89 -11.83 8.19
N GLY A 464 -1.28 -12.99 8.75
CA GLY A 464 -2.55 -13.15 9.45
C GLY A 464 -2.69 -12.16 10.62
N ALA A 465 -1.63 -12.01 11.42
CA ALA A 465 -1.59 -11.05 12.51
C ALA A 465 -1.67 -9.59 12.00
N LEU A 466 -0.99 -9.28 10.88
CA LEU A 466 -1.05 -7.95 10.27
C LEU A 466 -2.47 -7.64 9.79
N LYS A 467 -3.12 -8.55 9.06
CA LYS A 467 -4.50 -8.37 8.59
C LYS A 467 -5.48 -8.20 9.74
N MET A 468 -5.33 -8.97 10.80
CA MET A 468 -6.17 -8.81 11.99
C MET A 468 -6.06 -7.39 12.57
N LYS A 469 -4.84 -6.88 12.78
CA LYS A 469 -4.60 -5.52 13.28
C LYS A 469 -5.20 -4.44 12.38
N GLU A 470 -4.97 -4.53 11.07
CA GLU A 470 -5.39 -3.52 10.10
C GLU A 470 -6.91 -3.37 10.02
N ILE A 471 -7.66 -4.46 10.22
CA ILE A 471 -9.10 -4.48 9.96
C ILE A 471 -9.93 -4.42 11.24
N SER A 472 -9.53 -5.14 12.29
CA SER A 472 -10.29 -5.19 13.54
C SER A 472 -9.80 -4.21 14.60
N TYR A 473 -8.63 -3.58 14.40
CA TYR A 473 -7.94 -2.75 15.40
C TYR A 473 -7.66 -3.48 16.71
N THR A 474 -7.76 -4.81 16.71
CA THR A 474 -7.48 -5.63 17.87
C THR A 474 -5.99 -6.03 17.87
N HIS A 475 -5.40 -6.13 19.05
CA HIS A 475 -4.03 -6.55 19.18
C HIS A 475 -3.83 -7.96 18.61
N ALA A 476 -2.90 -8.11 17.69
CA ALA A 476 -2.55 -9.41 17.11
C ALA A 476 -1.06 -9.50 16.83
N GLU A 477 -0.45 -10.64 17.15
CA GLU A 477 0.97 -10.89 16.91
C GLU A 477 1.21 -12.23 16.22
N GLY A 478 2.19 -12.22 15.29
CA GLY A 478 2.66 -13.42 14.61
C GLY A 478 4.04 -13.85 15.12
N PHE A 479 4.23 -15.16 15.32
CA PHE A 479 5.49 -15.70 15.82
C PHE A 479 5.97 -16.86 14.97
N ALA A 480 7.29 -17.01 14.85
CA ALA A 480 7.85 -18.31 14.57
C ALA A 480 7.44 -19.26 15.71
N ALA A 481 6.78 -20.39 15.40
CA ALA A 481 6.16 -21.22 16.42
C ALA A 481 7.12 -21.64 17.56
N GLY A 482 8.41 -21.83 17.25
CA GLY A 482 9.44 -22.13 18.25
C GLY A 482 9.77 -20.99 19.20
N GLU A 483 9.51 -19.73 18.81
CA GLU A 483 9.78 -18.54 19.62
C GLU A 483 8.66 -18.25 20.63
N LEU A 484 7.46 -18.83 20.44
CA LEU A 484 6.33 -18.60 21.34
C LEU A 484 6.72 -18.83 22.83
N LYS A 485 7.44 -19.88 23.12
CA LYS A 485 7.88 -20.25 24.48
C LYS A 485 9.00 -19.35 25.05
N HIS A 486 9.61 -18.48 24.26
CA HIS A 486 10.72 -17.63 24.69
C HIS A 486 10.25 -16.22 25.13
N GLY A 487 9.04 -16.13 25.69
CA GLY A 487 8.45 -14.90 26.24
C GLY A 487 6.96 -14.78 25.93
N PRO A 488 6.55 -14.75 24.65
CA PRO A 488 5.15 -14.50 24.26
C PRO A 488 4.13 -15.45 24.89
N LEU A 489 4.50 -16.68 25.17
CA LEU A 489 3.65 -17.67 25.83
C LEU A 489 3.12 -17.20 27.21
N ALA A 490 3.78 -16.23 27.85
CA ALA A 490 3.32 -15.64 29.10
C ALA A 490 2.00 -14.84 28.93
N LEU A 491 1.69 -14.39 27.72
CA LEU A 491 0.48 -13.67 27.37
C LEU A 491 -0.66 -14.58 26.87
N VAL A 492 -0.38 -15.87 26.70
CA VAL A 492 -1.38 -16.85 26.28
C VAL A 492 -2.21 -17.29 27.48
N THR A 493 -3.51 -17.05 27.40
CA THR A 493 -4.51 -17.35 28.41
C THR A 493 -5.75 -17.97 27.77
N GLU A 494 -6.71 -18.40 28.57
CA GLU A 494 -8.00 -18.94 28.11
C GLU A 494 -8.78 -17.98 27.19
N ASP A 495 -8.47 -16.65 27.23
CA ASP A 495 -9.11 -15.63 26.41
C ASP A 495 -8.29 -15.27 25.16
N THR A 496 -7.18 -15.96 24.90
CA THR A 496 -6.25 -15.63 23.80
C THR A 496 -6.28 -16.72 22.73
N PRO A 497 -7.11 -16.60 21.66
CA PRO A 497 -7.10 -17.57 20.58
C PRO A 497 -5.78 -17.57 19.82
N VAL A 498 -5.25 -18.75 19.57
CA VAL A 498 -4.00 -18.98 18.85
C VAL A 498 -4.25 -19.69 17.53
N PHE A 499 -3.97 -19.02 16.43
CA PHE A 499 -4.07 -19.58 15.08
C PHE A 499 -2.75 -20.27 14.73
N ALA A 500 -2.78 -21.58 14.54
CA ALA A 500 -1.62 -22.38 14.20
C ALA A 500 -1.68 -22.84 12.75
N VAL A 501 -0.77 -22.35 11.90
CA VAL A 501 -0.64 -22.82 10.51
C VAL A 501 0.29 -24.02 10.48
N VAL A 502 -0.27 -25.20 10.20
CA VAL A 502 0.44 -26.46 10.24
C VAL A 502 -0.08 -27.45 9.19
N THR A 503 0.73 -27.73 8.17
CA THR A 503 0.42 -28.65 7.07
C THR A 503 1.49 -29.72 6.92
N GLY A 504 1.17 -30.80 6.20
CA GLY A 504 2.08 -31.91 5.97
C GLY A 504 2.33 -32.79 7.20
N ASP A 505 3.19 -33.77 7.04
CA ASP A 505 3.55 -34.77 8.06
C ASP A 505 5.06 -34.82 8.37
N ASP A 506 5.77 -33.74 8.04
CA ASP A 506 7.22 -33.63 8.19
C ASP A 506 7.68 -33.23 9.60
N ASP A 507 9.00 -33.07 9.78
CA ASP A 507 9.61 -32.62 11.04
C ASP A 507 9.15 -31.21 11.45
N LEU A 508 8.81 -30.33 10.49
CA LEU A 508 8.37 -28.98 10.79
C LEU A 508 6.94 -28.98 11.35
N SER A 509 6.07 -29.80 10.76
CA SER A 509 4.70 -30.00 11.26
C SER A 509 4.71 -30.61 12.65
N THR A 510 5.51 -31.66 12.88
CA THR A 510 5.68 -32.32 14.19
C THR A 510 6.13 -31.32 15.27
N LYS A 511 7.11 -30.47 14.96
CA LYS A 511 7.58 -29.42 15.89
C LYS A 511 6.53 -28.35 16.15
N THR A 512 5.74 -27.98 15.14
CA THR A 512 4.65 -27.00 15.28
C THR A 512 3.53 -27.56 16.16
N VAL A 513 3.16 -28.83 15.99
CA VAL A 513 2.23 -29.54 16.88
C VAL A 513 2.73 -29.56 18.33
N GLY A 514 4.04 -29.69 18.54
CA GLY A 514 4.64 -29.55 19.87
C GLY A 514 4.35 -28.18 20.50
N ASN A 515 4.42 -27.10 19.71
CA ASN A 515 4.09 -25.76 20.19
C ASN A 515 2.58 -25.57 20.40
N VAL A 516 1.73 -26.19 19.59
CA VAL A 516 0.26 -26.22 19.82
C VAL A 516 -0.07 -26.82 21.19
N LYS A 517 0.60 -27.92 21.56
CA LYS A 517 0.43 -28.52 22.90
C LYS A 517 0.88 -27.62 24.05
N GLU A 518 1.86 -26.74 23.83
CA GLU A 518 2.27 -25.73 24.82
C GLU A 518 1.17 -24.67 25.01
N VAL A 519 0.41 -24.36 23.97
CA VAL A 519 -0.78 -23.47 24.02
C VAL A 519 -1.96 -24.14 24.72
N GLU A 520 -2.29 -25.38 24.31
CA GLU A 520 -3.34 -26.21 24.94
C GLU A 520 -3.11 -26.34 26.46
N ALA A 521 -1.86 -26.55 26.89
CA ALA A 521 -1.52 -26.65 28.31
C ALA A 521 -1.77 -25.37 29.12
N ARG A 522 -2.21 -24.29 28.49
CA ARG A 522 -2.62 -23.02 29.09
C ARG A 522 -4.11 -22.75 28.98
N ASP A 523 -4.87 -23.75 28.57
CA ASP A 523 -6.31 -23.68 28.34
C ASP A 523 -6.72 -22.61 27.29
N ALA A 524 -5.77 -22.19 26.41
CA ALA A 524 -6.01 -21.21 25.37
C ALA A 524 -6.65 -21.87 24.15
N PRO A 525 -7.64 -21.22 23.52
CA PRO A 525 -8.27 -21.74 22.30
C PRO A 525 -7.28 -21.87 21.15
N VAL A 526 -7.28 -23.02 20.49
CA VAL A 526 -6.43 -23.28 19.30
C VAL A 526 -7.30 -23.40 18.06
N VAL A 527 -6.97 -22.62 17.03
CA VAL A 527 -7.51 -22.74 15.69
C VAL A 527 -6.42 -23.28 14.76
N ALA A 528 -6.53 -24.52 14.33
CA ALA A 528 -5.58 -25.09 13.38
C ALA A 528 -5.98 -24.79 11.93
N VAL A 529 -5.06 -24.22 11.17
CA VAL A 529 -5.15 -24.09 9.70
C VAL A 529 -4.31 -25.22 9.12
N THR A 530 -4.95 -26.25 8.56
CA THR A 530 -4.28 -27.52 8.23
C THR A 530 -4.88 -28.23 7.03
N ASP A 531 -4.05 -28.99 6.30
CA ASP A 531 -4.44 -29.91 5.22
C ASP A 531 -4.91 -31.29 5.74
N GLY A 532 -4.96 -31.47 7.06
CA GLY A 532 -5.37 -32.72 7.70
C GLY A 532 -4.31 -33.82 7.68
N GLN A 533 -3.13 -33.60 7.11
CA GLN A 533 -2.04 -34.58 7.14
C GLN A 533 -1.27 -34.54 8.47
N SER A 534 -1.21 -33.38 9.10
CA SER A 534 -0.60 -33.21 10.42
C SER A 534 -1.54 -33.61 11.56
N GLU A 535 -0.99 -33.93 12.73
CA GLU A 535 -1.78 -34.13 13.96
C GLU A 535 -2.28 -32.83 14.58
N GLY A 536 -2.03 -31.66 13.97
CA GLY A 536 -2.39 -30.35 14.52
C GLY A 536 -3.87 -30.21 14.84
N GLY A 537 -4.74 -30.72 13.98
CA GLY A 537 -6.18 -30.71 14.20
C GLY A 537 -6.68 -31.53 15.41
N ARG A 538 -5.87 -32.44 15.94
CA ARG A 538 -6.24 -33.26 17.14
C ARG A 538 -6.16 -32.49 18.45
N TYR A 539 -5.40 -31.39 18.46
CA TYR A 539 -5.12 -30.54 19.62
C TYR A 539 -5.74 -29.15 19.45
N ALA A 540 -6.60 -28.99 18.44
CA ALA A 540 -7.27 -27.75 18.14
C ALA A 540 -8.77 -27.81 18.51
N ASP A 541 -9.30 -26.70 19.02
CA ASP A 541 -10.72 -26.54 19.29
C ASP A 541 -11.48 -26.34 17.98
N HIS A 542 -10.84 -25.69 17.01
CA HIS A 542 -11.38 -25.45 15.66
C HIS A 542 -10.37 -25.81 14.59
N VAL A 543 -10.87 -26.27 13.47
CA VAL A 543 -10.05 -26.60 12.28
C VAL A 543 -10.56 -25.79 11.09
N LEU A 544 -9.67 -25.02 10.49
CA LEU A 544 -9.82 -24.43 9.18
C LEU A 544 -9.13 -25.34 8.17
N GLN A 545 -9.95 -26.14 7.49
CA GLN A 545 -9.46 -27.18 6.60
C GLN A 545 -8.97 -26.57 5.28
N LEU A 546 -7.74 -26.93 4.87
CA LEU A 546 -7.17 -26.65 3.56
C LEU A 546 -7.43 -27.83 2.61
N PRO A 547 -7.54 -27.59 1.28
CA PRO A 547 -7.71 -28.63 0.27
C PRO A 547 -6.60 -29.68 0.26
#